data_1b0c9e63d59c732cbaaef14beebc5e66
#
_entry.id   1b0c9e63d59c732cbaaef14beebc5e66
#
_cell.length_a   1.000
_cell.length_b   1.000
_cell.length_c   1.000
_cell.angle_alpha   90.00
_cell.angle_beta   90.00
_cell.angle_gamma   90.00
#
_symmetry.space_group_name_H-M   'P 1'
#
loop_
_entity.id
_entity.type
_entity.pdbx_description
1 polymer ?
#
loop_
_entity_poly.entity_id
_entity_poly.type
_entity_poly.pdbx_seq_one_letter_code
_entity_poly.pdbx_strand_id
1 'polypeptide(L)'
;MKRFLVGGIVCVLLMLPFLSSCVISKTGGEDGFHYPAPALLPGTTSAMNTPGFWIGIHPDPDRVVIPAEDLEAFNRTIRKETGVIQDPSSFPETFQGSRISGAAQGSLRFISSRNYFRQDGTRADAEFFSGIQEQMNLSAIPEEVPVRLALVTSYTHQRILPTDEELYSSMKSTDLDRLQNSAYDIGTPLAVFHATRDGRWLYTITPLSEGWIKAEHVGYCTREQMVHYLNAEPFVVTTGSKTDLFLDQGLRRHHAYARMGCRFPSRDTGSPGVIEALLPFRNEEGKCVLKGAFVMAGQVSRGYLPYTPRTIILQAF
;
A
#
# COMPACT_ATOMS: atom_id res chain seq x y z
N MET A 1 -7.92 59.05 72.33
CA MET A 1 -9.07 58.54 73.11
C MET A 1 -9.53 57.20 72.57
N LYS A 2 -9.58 56.21 73.50
CA LYS A 2 -10.33 54.94 73.48
C LYS A 2 -10.24 54.07 72.24
N ARG A 3 -9.46 52.98 72.22
CA ARG A 3 -9.75 51.61 72.70
C ARG A 3 -11.03 51.01 72.07
N PHE A 4 -10.87 49.93 71.29
CA PHE A 4 -11.39 48.57 71.64
C PHE A 4 -10.74 47.53 70.80
N LEU A 5 -10.14 46.53 71.47
CA LEU A 5 -9.77 45.21 71.00
C LEU A 5 -11.05 44.38 70.86
N VAL A 6 -11.20 43.63 69.81
CA VAL A 6 -11.96 42.40 69.83
C VAL A 6 -11.18 41.35 68.99
N GLY A 7 -10.83 40.29 69.67
CA GLY A 7 -10.15 39.17 69.07
C GLY A 7 -11.11 38.33 68.19
N GLY A 8 -10.59 37.93 67.12
CA GLY A 8 -11.26 36.96 66.22
C GLY A 8 -10.31 35.82 65.95
N ILE A 9 -10.71 34.68 66.48
CA ILE A 9 -10.07 33.36 66.34
C ILE A 9 -9.95 33.04 64.85
N VAL A 10 -8.72 32.94 64.36
CA VAL A 10 -8.44 32.38 63.01
C VAL A 10 -8.49 30.87 63.11
N CYS A 11 -9.63 30.30 62.73
CA CYS A 11 -9.70 28.87 62.39
C CYS A 11 -8.94 28.62 61.10
N VAL A 12 -7.71 28.13 61.21
CA VAL A 12 -6.99 27.54 60.09
C VAL A 12 -7.60 26.19 59.82
N LEU A 13 -8.55 26.14 58.89
CA LEU A 13 -9.03 24.92 58.30
C LEU A 13 -7.93 24.39 57.34
N LEU A 14 -7.16 23.42 57.84
CA LEU A 14 -6.29 22.59 57.02
C LEU A 14 -7.18 21.77 56.04
N MET A 15 -7.37 22.27 54.83
CA MET A 15 -7.82 21.50 53.70
C MET A 15 -6.71 20.56 53.27
N LEU A 16 -6.70 19.34 53.80
CA LEU A 16 -5.98 18.23 53.24
C LEU A 16 -6.65 17.87 51.87
N PRO A 17 -5.95 17.93 50.76
CA PRO A 17 -6.48 17.34 49.55
C PRO A 17 -6.52 15.82 49.73
N PHE A 18 -7.70 15.27 49.81
CA PHE A 18 -7.90 13.85 49.57
C PHE A 18 -7.44 13.54 48.16
N LEU A 19 -6.19 13.16 48.02
CA LEU A 19 -5.71 12.41 46.87
C LEU A 19 -6.37 11.01 46.98
N SER A 20 -7.59 10.91 46.49
CA SER A 20 -8.12 9.62 46.10
C SER A 20 -7.26 9.10 44.96
N SER A 21 -6.13 8.46 45.31
CA SER A 21 -5.49 7.55 44.37
C SER A 21 -6.51 6.44 44.12
N CYS A 22 -7.17 6.49 42.98
CA CYS A 22 -7.77 5.30 42.40
C CYS A 22 -6.67 4.27 42.22
N VAL A 23 -6.46 3.47 43.23
CA VAL A 23 -5.81 2.17 43.06
C VAL A 23 -6.75 1.36 42.19
N ILE A 24 -6.53 1.38 40.88
CA ILE A 24 -7.11 0.38 40.00
C ILE A 24 -6.51 -0.95 40.47
N SER A 25 -7.22 -1.64 41.34
CA SER A 25 -6.99 -3.05 41.59
C SER A 25 -7.07 -3.78 40.24
N LYS A 26 -5.93 -4.19 39.73
CA LYS A 26 -5.86 -5.23 38.70
C LYS A 26 -6.32 -6.56 39.29
N THR A 27 -7.61 -6.67 39.59
CA THR A 27 -8.32 -7.93 39.77
C THR A 27 -9.34 -8.03 38.63
N GLY A 28 -8.85 -7.87 37.43
CA GLY A 28 -9.53 -8.35 36.24
C GLY A 28 -8.81 -9.64 35.90
N GLY A 29 -9.46 -10.76 36.09
CA GLY A 29 -9.03 -11.99 35.46
C GLY A 29 -8.81 -11.71 33.99
N GLU A 30 -7.75 -12.25 33.45
CA GLU A 30 -7.54 -12.37 32.02
C GLU A 30 -8.62 -13.31 31.45
N ASP A 31 -9.86 -12.86 31.39
CA ASP A 31 -10.83 -13.37 30.46
C ASP A 31 -10.54 -12.76 29.08
N GLY A 32 -9.29 -12.83 28.68
CA GLY A 32 -8.91 -12.65 27.29
C GLY A 32 -9.63 -13.73 26.50
N PHE A 33 -10.40 -13.36 25.50
CA PHE A 33 -10.93 -14.29 24.53
C PHE A 33 -9.79 -15.17 24.03
N HIS A 34 -9.69 -16.34 24.61
CA HIS A 34 -8.71 -17.34 24.22
C HIS A 34 -9.28 -17.99 22.96
N TYR A 35 -8.94 -17.45 21.79
CA TYR A 35 -9.15 -18.20 20.57
C TYR A 35 -8.26 -19.44 20.67
N PRO A 36 -8.84 -20.65 20.66
CA PRO A 36 -8.01 -21.84 20.61
C PRO A 36 -7.12 -21.74 19.37
N ALA A 37 -5.84 -22.03 19.53
CA ALA A 37 -4.94 -22.10 18.40
C ALA A 37 -5.59 -22.97 17.30
N PRO A 38 -5.61 -22.52 16.04
CA PRO A 38 -6.17 -23.30 14.95
C PRO A 38 -5.60 -24.72 14.99
N ALA A 39 -6.44 -25.72 14.81
CA ALA A 39 -5.98 -27.11 14.72
C ALA A 39 -5.00 -27.21 13.56
N LEU A 40 -3.86 -27.86 13.81
CA LEU A 40 -2.90 -28.12 12.76
C LEU A 40 -3.50 -29.04 11.71
N LEU A 41 -3.16 -28.82 10.47
CA LEU A 41 -3.54 -29.73 9.37
C LEU A 41 -2.96 -31.12 9.62
N PRO A 42 -3.63 -32.20 9.17
CA PRO A 42 -3.09 -33.56 9.28
C PRO A 42 -1.67 -33.65 8.69
N GLY A 43 -0.76 -34.24 9.42
CA GLY A 43 0.64 -34.42 9.02
C GLY A 43 1.53 -33.18 9.22
N THR A 44 1.02 -32.08 9.81
CA THR A 44 1.82 -30.90 10.16
C THR A 44 2.16 -30.86 11.65
N THR A 45 3.24 -30.14 11.96
CA THR A 45 3.69 -29.86 13.33
C THR A 45 3.84 -28.37 13.53
N SER A 46 3.81 -27.88 14.77
CA SER A 46 4.03 -26.48 15.10
C SER A 46 5.40 -25.96 14.63
N ALA A 47 6.41 -26.82 14.57
CA ALA A 47 7.72 -26.45 14.03
C ALA A 47 7.67 -26.01 12.57
N MET A 48 6.77 -26.60 11.77
CA MET A 48 6.57 -26.25 10.36
C MET A 48 6.02 -24.82 10.15
N ASN A 49 5.51 -24.18 11.21
CA ASN A 49 5.09 -22.79 11.20
C ASN A 49 6.25 -21.80 11.43
N THR A 50 7.49 -22.28 11.36
CA THR A 50 8.69 -21.45 11.54
C THR A 50 9.61 -21.55 10.33
N PRO A 51 10.27 -20.47 9.92
CA PRO A 51 11.24 -20.51 8.82
C PRO A 51 12.42 -21.43 9.15
N GLY A 52 12.81 -21.53 10.43
CA GLY A 52 13.92 -22.37 10.89
C GLY A 52 13.75 -23.85 10.54
N PHE A 53 12.52 -24.37 10.61
CA PHE A 53 12.24 -25.76 10.20
C PHE A 53 12.57 -25.98 8.71
N TRP A 54 12.06 -25.12 7.84
CA TRP A 54 12.23 -25.26 6.39
C TRP A 54 13.66 -25.01 5.93
N ILE A 55 14.34 -24.05 6.56
CA ILE A 55 15.76 -23.78 6.31
C ILE A 55 16.60 -24.99 6.77
N GLY A 56 16.27 -25.59 7.94
CA GLY A 56 17.04 -26.69 8.51
C GLY A 56 16.96 -28.01 7.73
N ILE A 57 15.87 -28.24 7.01
CA ILE A 57 15.74 -29.44 6.17
C ILE A 57 16.23 -29.22 4.73
N HIS A 58 16.53 -27.99 4.32
CA HIS A 58 17.05 -27.70 2.99
C HIS A 58 18.54 -28.10 2.90
N PRO A 59 18.97 -28.88 1.90
CA PRO A 59 20.34 -29.39 1.83
C PRO A 59 21.39 -28.28 1.67
N ASP A 60 21.05 -27.19 1.01
CA ASP A 60 21.93 -26.05 0.75
C ASP A 60 21.12 -24.74 0.76
N PRO A 61 20.77 -24.22 1.95
CA PRO A 61 19.87 -23.07 2.04
C PRO A 61 20.52 -21.74 1.60
N ASP A 62 21.82 -21.67 1.54
CA ASP A 62 22.57 -20.46 1.19
C ASP A 62 23.06 -20.44 -0.26
N ARG A 63 22.78 -21.50 -1.02
CA ARG A 63 23.11 -21.55 -2.44
C ARG A 63 22.39 -20.44 -3.20
N VAL A 64 23.14 -19.64 -3.97
CA VAL A 64 22.56 -18.66 -4.89
C VAL A 64 21.85 -19.41 -6.03
N VAL A 65 20.54 -19.22 -6.14
CA VAL A 65 19.70 -19.87 -7.17
C VAL A 65 19.87 -19.15 -8.52
N ILE A 66 19.85 -17.81 -8.48
CA ILE A 66 20.12 -16.95 -9.65
C ILE A 66 21.09 -15.87 -9.20
N PRO A 67 22.28 -15.76 -9.80
CA PRO A 67 23.21 -14.67 -9.55
C PRO A 67 22.60 -13.30 -9.84
N ALA A 68 23.01 -12.28 -9.09
CA ALA A 68 22.45 -10.94 -9.23
C ALA A 68 22.62 -10.35 -10.65
N GLU A 69 23.74 -10.66 -11.29
CA GLU A 69 24.06 -10.28 -12.67
C GLU A 69 23.12 -10.92 -13.70
N ASP A 70 22.58 -12.09 -13.40
CA ASP A 70 21.67 -12.83 -14.30
C ASP A 70 20.19 -12.43 -14.09
N LEU A 71 19.84 -11.84 -12.93
CA LEU A 71 18.46 -11.48 -12.60
C LEU A 71 17.86 -10.49 -13.60
N GLU A 72 18.62 -9.52 -14.07
CA GLU A 72 18.14 -8.55 -15.06
C GLU A 72 17.83 -9.23 -16.41
N ALA A 73 18.69 -10.15 -16.86
CA ALA A 73 18.45 -10.92 -18.07
C ALA A 73 17.22 -11.83 -17.90
N PHE A 74 17.09 -12.49 -16.76
CA PHE A 74 15.94 -13.33 -16.42
C PHE A 74 14.62 -12.53 -16.43
N ASN A 75 14.58 -11.38 -15.74
CA ASN A 75 13.43 -10.50 -15.71
C ASN A 75 13.05 -9.95 -17.09
N ARG A 76 14.03 -9.63 -17.91
CA ARG A 76 13.84 -9.17 -19.29
C ARG A 76 13.21 -10.26 -20.15
N THR A 77 13.65 -11.52 -20.01
CA THR A 77 13.07 -12.67 -20.68
C THR A 77 11.61 -12.84 -20.28
N ILE A 78 11.29 -12.81 -18.99
CA ILE A 78 9.89 -12.88 -18.51
C ILE A 78 9.04 -11.77 -19.14
N ARG A 79 9.49 -10.52 -19.08
CA ARG A 79 8.75 -9.39 -19.69
C ARG A 79 8.49 -9.61 -21.18
N LYS A 80 9.49 -10.07 -21.91
CA LYS A 80 9.41 -10.28 -23.36
C LYS A 80 8.51 -11.47 -23.74
N GLU A 81 8.63 -12.58 -23.03
CA GLU A 81 7.95 -13.83 -23.41
C GLU A 81 6.51 -13.88 -22.92
N THR A 82 6.22 -13.33 -21.74
CA THR A 82 4.88 -13.43 -21.18
C THR A 82 4.01 -12.22 -21.52
N GLY A 83 4.59 -11.06 -21.76
CA GLY A 83 3.86 -9.79 -21.94
C GLY A 83 3.02 -9.39 -20.72
N VAL A 84 3.10 -10.15 -19.62
CA VAL A 84 2.30 -9.91 -18.39
C VAL A 84 2.84 -8.71 -17.61
N ILE A 85 4.18 -8.55 -17.58
CA ILE A 85 4.81 -7.43 -16.88
C ILE A 85 5.07 -6.31 -17.88
N GLN A 86 4.48 -5.15 -17.62
CA GLN A 86 4.63 -3.95 -18.43
C GLN A 86 5.60 -2.98 -17.76
N ASP A 87 6.30 -2.19 -18.57
CA ASP A 87 7.15 -1.11 -18.10
C ASP A 87 6.59 0.23 -18.58
N PRO A 88 5.85 0.97 -17.73
CA PRO A 88 5.28 2.26 -18.10
C PRO A 88 6.30 3.28 -18.58
N SER A 89 7.56 3.20 -18.12
CA SER A 89 8.62 4.10 -18.54
C SER A 89 9.02 3.93 -20.01
N SER A 90 8.73 2.77 -20.59
CA SER A 90 9.03 2.44 -22.00
C SER A 90 7.85 2.67 -22.95
N PHE A 91 6.68 3.10 -22.46
CA PHE A 91 5.50 3.31 -23.31
C PHE A 91 5.74 4.42 -24.34
N PRO A 92 5.10 4.33 -25.53
CA PRO A 92 5.13 5.40 -26.52
C PRO A 92 4.48 6.69 -25.98
N GLU A 93 4.62 7.79 -26.70
CA GLU A 93 4.04 9.08 -26.29
C GLU A 93 2.51 9.09 -26.36
N THR A 94 1.93 8.27 -27.23
CA THR A 94 0.47 8.15 -27.40
C THR A 94 0.03 6.69 -27.50
N PHE A 95 -1.22 6.44 -27.13
CA PHE A 95 -1.94 5.18 -27.34
C PHE A 95 -3.21 5.40 -28.15
N GLN A 96 -3.63 4.38 -28.89
CA GLN A 96 -4.92 4.40 -29.58
C GLN A 96 -6.06 4.47 -28.55
N GLY A 97 -6.92 5.46 -28.65
CA GLY A 97 -8.06 5.67 -27.75
C GLY A 97 -9.05 4.51 -27.75
N SER A 98 -9.21 3.85 -28.91
CA SER A 98 -10.06 2.65 -29.04
C SER A 98 -9.57 1.48 -28.15
N ARG A 99 -8.25 1.33 -27.95
CA ARG A 99 -7.71 0.32 -27.01
C ARG A 99 -8.12 0.64 -25.59
N ILE A 100 -7.97 1.90 -25.16
CA ILE A 100 -8.27 2.33 -23.80
C ILE A 100 -9.78 2.24 -23.51
N SER A 101 -10.59 2.82 -24.40
CA SER A 101 -12.06 2.78 -24.27
C SER A 101 -12.61 1.36 -24.37
N GLY A 102 -12.06 0.55 -25.28
CA GLY A 102 -12.45 -0.85 -25.46
C GLY A 102 -12.16 -1.71 -24.23
N ALA A 103 -10.99 -1.55 -23.60
CA ALA A 103 -10.61 -2.26 -22.38
C ALA A 103 -11.51 -1.87 -21.20
N ALA A 104 -11.71 -0.56 -20.97
CA ALA A 104 -12.58 -0.07 -19.90
C ALA A 104 -14.06 -0.49 -20.12
N GLN A 105 -14.58 -0.40 -21.35
CA GLN A 105 -15.92 -0.88 -21.68
C GLN A 105 -16.04 -2.40 -21.55
N GLY A 106 -14.99 -3.14 -21.90
CA GLY A 106 -14.93 -4.58 -21.73
C GLY A 106 -15.05 -4.99 -20.27
N SER A 107 -14.34 -4.30 -19.39
CA SER A 107 -14.43 -4.49 -17.93
C SER A 107 -15.83 -4.23 -17.40
N LEU A 108 -16.47 -3.13 -17.82
CA LEU A 108 -17.85 -2.82 -17.44
C LEU A 108 -18.82 -3.94 -17.90
N ARG A 109 -18.74 -4.37 -19.16
CA ARG A 109 -19.59 -5.45 -19.68
C ARG A 109 -19.37 -6.76 -18.93
N PHE A 110 -18.11 -7.10 -18.62
CA PHE A 110 -17.77 -8.31 -17.89
C PHE A 110 -18.38 -8.33 -16.49
N ILE A 111 -18.32 -7.22 -15.77
CA ILE A 111 -18.89 -7.11 -14.42
C ILE A 111 -20.41 -7.05 -14.46
N SER A 112 -21.00 -6.21 -15.33
CA SER A 112 -22.46 -6.02 -15.39
C SER A 112 -23.22 -7.24 -15.92
N SER A 113 -22.55 -8.18 -16.63
CA SER A 113 -23.15 -9.43 -17.08
C SER A 113 -23.34 -10.47 -15.96
N ARG A 114 -22.91 -10.18 -14.73
CA ARG A 114 -22.91 -11.10 -13.60
C ARG A 114 -23.86 -10.64 -12.50
N ASN A 115 -24.29 -11.60 -11.69
CA ASN A 115 -25.12 -11.30 -10.53
C ASN A 115 -24.21 -10.98 -9.33
N TYR A 116 -24.06 -9.70 -9.04
CA TYR A 116 -23.34 -9.22 -7.87
C TYR A 116 -24.25 -8.47 -6.92
N PHE A 117 -23.87 -8.46 -5.65
CA PHE A 117 -24.55 -7.79 -4.57
C PHE A 117 -23.69 -6.67 -4.02
N ARG A 118 -24.29 -5.56 -3.67
CA ARG A 118 -23.68 -4.44 -2.95
C ARG A 118 -23.58 -4.78 -1.46
N GLN A 119 -22.83 -3.99 -0.71
CA GLN A 119 -22.61 -4.21 0.72
C GLN A 119 -23.91 -4.21 1.55
N ASP A 120 -24.92 -3.47 1.14
CA ASP A 120 -26.23 -3.42 1.77
C ASP A 120 -27.13 -4.63 1.45
N GLY A 121 -26.64 -5.58 0.67
CA GLY A 121 -27.37 -6.78 0.24
C GLY A 121 -28.25 -6.57 -0.99
N THR A 122 -28.37 -5.37 -1.50
CA THR A 122 -29.09 -5.11 -2.76
C THR A 122 -28.30 -5.64 -3.95
N ARG A 123 -29.00 -5.96 -5.02
CA ARG A 123 -28.37 -6.39 -6.26
C ARG A 123 -27.79 -5.17 -6.99
N ALA A 124 -26.56 -5.29 -7.51
CA ALA A 124 -26.05 -4.33 -8.48
C ALA A 124 -26.86 -4.47 -9.78
N ASP A 125 -27.74 -3.52 -10.03
CA ASP A 125 -28.69 -3.51 -11.12
C ASP A 125 -28.22 -2.66 -12.30
N ALA A 126 -29.07 -2.53 -13.31
CA ALA A 126 -28.78 -1.75 -14.52
C ALA A 126 -28.58 -0.26 -14.21
N GLU A 127 -29.30 0.30 -13.24
CA GLU A 127 -29.17 1.70 -12.83
C GLU A 127 -27.80 1.98 -12.21
N PHE A 128 -27.34 1.10 -11.31
CA PHE A 128 -26.00 1.16 -10.72
C PHE A 128 -24.92 1.18 -11.81
N PHE A 129 -24.98 0.25 -12.77
CA PHE A 129 -23.97 0.18 -13.83
C PHE A 129 -24.07 1.33 -14.82
N SER A 130 -25.26 1.83 -15.08
CA SER A 130 -25.47 3.02 -15.93
C SER A 130 -24.83 4.27 -15.33
N GLY A 131 -24.96 4.47 -14.01
CA GLY A 131 -24.30 5.57 -13.30
C GLY A 131 -22.78 5.49 -13.38
N ILE A 132 -22.21 4.29 -13.22
CA ILE A 132 -20.76 4.08 -13.40
C ILE A 132 -20.33 4.37 -14.83
N GLN A 133 -21.08 3.87 -15.84
CA GLN A 133 -20.79 4.11 -17.26
C GLN A 133 -20.77 5.59 -17.60
N GLU A 134 -21.70 6.35 -17.06
CA GLU A 134 -21.76 7.80 -17.26
C GLU A 134 -20.54 8.49 -16.66
N GLN A 135 -20.12 8.10 -15.45
CA GLN A 135 -18.93 8.62 -14.80
C GLN A 135 -17.64 8.24 -15.54
N MET A 136 -17.56 7.05 -16.12
CA MET A 136 -16.41 6.63 -16.93
C MET A 136 -16.15 7.56 -18.11
N ASN A 137 -17.16 8.25 -18.64
CA ASN A 137 -17.04 9.27 -19.70
C ASN A 137 -16.19 8.83 -20.91
N LEU A 138 -16.35 7.58 -21.36
CA LEU A 138 -15.48 6.97 -22.37
C LEU A 138 -15.58 7.66 -23.74
N SER A 139 -16.67 8.34 -24.04
CA SER A 139 -16.84 9.13 -25.28
C SER A 139 -15.92 10.35 -25.37
N ALA A 140 -15.35 10.79 -24.24
CA ALA A 140 -14.38 11.89 -24.19
C ALA A 140 -12.94 11.42 -24.49
N ILE A 141 -12.70 10.12 -24.65
CA ILE A 141 -11.39 9.58 -25.00
C ILE A 141 -11.10 9.92 -26.48
N PRO A 142 -10.03 10.68 -26.78
CA PRO A 142 -9.68 11.04 -28.16
C PRO A 142 -9.15 9.82 -28.92
N GLU A 143 -9.03 9.94 -30.24
CA GLU A 143 -8.48 8.87 -31.10
C GLU A 143 -7.05 8.50 -30.70
N GLU A 144 -6.21 9.50 -30.43
CA GLU A 144 -4.90 9.36 -29.84
C GLU A 144 -4.86 9.93 -28.43
N VAL A 145 -4.54 9.08 -27.45
CA VAL A 145 -4.47 9.42 -26.03
C VAL A 145 -3.01 9.66 -25.65
N PRO A 146 -2.64 10.86 -25.17
CA PRO A 146 -1.31 11.10 -24.66
C PRO A 146 -1.05 10.27 -23.38
N VAL A 147 0.12 9.67 -23.32
CA VAL A 147 0.56 8.90 -22.14
C VAL A 147 1.11 9.87 -21.10
N ARG A 148 0.47 9.92 -19.94
CA ARG A 148 0.92 10.72 -18.81
C ARG A 148 1.51 9.80 -17.75
N LEU A 149 2.82 9.93 -17.53
CA LEU A 149 3.52 9.11 -16.53
C LEU A 149 3.33 9.65 -15.12
N ALA A 150 3.29 8.74 -14.15
CA ALA A 150 3.08 9.10 -12.76
C ALA A 150 3.64 8.02 -11.81
N LEU A 151 3.79 8.38 -10.55
CA LEU A 151 4.11 7.47 -9.45
C LEU A 151 2.93 7.42 -8.47
N VAL A 152 2.69 6.27 -7.88
CA VAL A 152 1.78 6.13 -6.74
C VAL A 152 2.38 6.86 -5.55
N THR A 153 1.62 7.74 -4.92
CA THR A 153 2.05 8.60 -3.80
C THR A 153 1.47 8.16 -2.45
N SER A 154 0.51 7.25 -2.47
CA SER A 154 -0.10 6.64 -1.30
C SER A 154 -0.56 5.23 -1.65
N TYR A 155 -0.53 4.29 -0.69
CA TYR A 155 -1.09 2.97 -0.92
C TYR A 155 -2.49 3.08 -1.53
N THR A 156 -2.76 2.34 -2.59
CA THR A 156 -3.99 2.47 -3.35
C THR A 156 -4.46 1.15 -3.93
N HIS A 157 -5.78 1.03 -4.03
CA HIS A 157 -6.41 -0.05 -4.77
C HIS A 157 -6.55 0.35 -6.25
N GLN A 158 -6.24 -0.58 -7.14
CA GLN A 158 -6.68 -0.49 -8.51
C GLN A 158 -7.98 -1.28 -8.66
N ARG A 159 -9.00 -0.61 -9.17
CA ARG A 159 -10.35 -1.14 -9.28
C ARG A 159 -10.67 -1.48 -10.73
N ILE A 160 -11.52 -2.48 -10.95
CA ILE A 160 -12.03 -2.83 -12.28
C ILE A 160 -12.97 -1.74 -12.80
N LEU A 161 -13.78 -1.13 -11.91
CA LEU A 161 -14.67 -0.01 -12.19
C LEU A 161 -14.39 1.16 -11.24
N PRO A 162 -14.61 2.43 -11.68
CA PRO A 162 -14.28 3.63 -10.89
C PRO A 162 -15.33 3.91 -9.80
N THR A 163 -15.37 3.07 -8.80
CA THR A 163 -16.27 3.21 -7.64
C THR A 163 -15.61 2.71 -6.35
N ASP A 164 -15.97 3.32 -5.24
CA ASP A 164 -15.60 2.86 -3.91
C ASP A 164 -16.50 1.72 -3.43
N GLU A 165 -17.63 1.50 -4.07
CA GLU A 165 -18.53 0.42 -3.69
C GLU A 165 -17.92 -0.96 -3.95
N GLU A 166 -18.10 -1.85 -3.02
CA GLU A 166 -17.68 -3.24 -3.11
C GLU A 166 -18.80 -4.10 -3.68
N LEU A 167 -18.46 -5.05 -4.51
CA LEU A 167 -19.38 -6.03 -5.07
C LEU A 167 -19.01 -7.45 -4.66
N TYR A 168 -20.01 -8.23 -4.28
CA TYR A 168 -19.86 -9.59 -3.79
C TYR A 168 -20.63 -10.59 -4.66
N SER A 169 -20.08 -11.78 -4.84
CA SER A 169 -20.79 -12.86 -5.55
C SER A 169 -21.88 -13.52 -4.72
N SER A 170 -21.85 -13.33 -3.39
CA SER A 170 -22.84 -13.84 -2.44
C SER A 170 -22.78 -13.05 -1.14
N MET A 171 -23.92 -12.77 -0.55
CA MET A 171 -23.99 -12.14 0.78
C MET A 171 -23.60 -13.08 1.93
N LYS A 172 -23.39 -14.36 1.64
CA LYS A 172 -22.85 -15.31 2.63
C LYS A 172 -21.32 -15.31 2.70
N SER A 173 -20.65 -14.69 1.74
CA SER A 173 -19.20 -14.57 1.67
C SER A 173 -18.84 -13.20 1.09
N THR A 174 -18.47 -12.29 1.98
CA THR A 174 -18.08 -10.90 1.67
C THR A 174 -16.57 -10.71 1.78
N ASP A 175 -15.79 -11.80 1.74
CA ASP A 175 -14.34 -11.76 1.92
C ASP A 175 -13.60 -11.21 0.70
N LEU A 176 -14.25 -11.25 -0.48
CA LEU A 176 -13.64 -10.86 -1.75
C LEU A 176 -14.51 -9.84 -2.49
N ASP A 177 -14.03 -8.60 -2.52
CA ASP A 177 -14.59 -7.56 -3.40
C ASP A 177 -14.25 -7.87 -4.86
N ARG A 178 -15.28 -8.06 -5.69
CA ARG A 178 -15.16 -8.41 -7.10
C ARG A 178 -14.72 -7.26 -8.01
N LEU A 179 -14.68 -6.06 -7.48
CA LEU A 179 -14.12 -4.89 -8.16
C LEU A 179 -12.66 -4.63 -7.81
N GLN A 180 -12.11 -5.29 -6.79
CA GLN A 180 -10.70 -5.20 -6.45
C GLN A 180 -9.87 -5.94 -7.51
N ASN A 181 -9.07 -5.21 -8.28
CA ASN A 181 -8.18 -5.76 -9.29
C ASN A 181 -6.79 -6.04 -8.73
N SER A 182 -6.19 -5.00 -8.14
CA SER A 182 -4.87 -5.08 -7.53
C SER A 182 -4.72 -4.01 -6.44
N ALA A 183 -3.56 -3.98 -5.78
CA ALA A 183 -3.18 -2.94 -4.84
C ALA A 183 -1.72 -2.56 -5.03
N TYR A 184 -1.44 -1.26 -4.99
CA TYR A 184 -0.11 -0.70 -5.27
C TYR A 184 0.40 0.15 -4.13
N ASP A 185 1.68 0.01 -3.87
CA ASP A 185 2.39 0.77 -2.84
C ASP A 185 2.99 2.04 -3.39
N ILE A 186 3.39 2.93 -2.49
CA ILE A 186 4.10 4.17 -2.79
C ILE A 186 5.32 3.86 -3.68
N GLY A 187 5.51 4.66 -4.72
CA GLY A 187 6.63 4.53 -5.64
C GLY A 187 6.36 3.61 -6.83
N THR A 188 5.22 2.92 -6.89
CA THR A 188 4.85 2.13 -8.07
C THR A 188 4.71 3.04 -9.29
N PRO A 189 5.39 2.75 -10.43
CA PRO A 189 5.21 3.50 -11.65
C PRO A 189 3.90 3.15 -12.34
N LEU A 190 3.27 4.12 -12.99
CA LEU A 190 2.08 3.90 -13.80
C LEU A 190 1.97 4.92 -14.94
N ALA A 191 1.18 4.56 -15.94
CA ALA A 191 0.76 5.45 -17.00
C ALA A 191 -0.73 5.75 -16.87
N VAL A 192 -1.11 7.01 -17.03
CA VAL A 192 -2.48 7.52 -16.96
C VAL A 192 -2.96 7.86 -18.35
N PHE A 193 -4.16 7.40 -18.71
CA PHE A 193 -4.75 7.57 -20.05
C PHE A 193 -6.04 8.36 -20.05
N HIS A 194 -6.84 8.28 -18.99
CA HIS A 194 -8.16 8.91 -18.95
C HIS A 194 -8.56 9.20 -17.51
N ALA A 195 -9.53 10.10 -17.33
CA ALA A 195 -10.13 10.40 -16.03
C ALA A 195 -11.66 10.30 -16.11
N THR A 196 -12.29 9.94 -15.00
CA THR A 196 -13.75 10.04 -14.85
C THR A 196 -14.22 11.48 -15.02
N ARG A 197 -15.53 11.67 -15.27
CA ARG A 197 -16.15 12.99 -15.45
C ARG A 197 -15.91 13.92 -14.25
N ASP A 198 -15.94 13.38 -13.05
CA ASP A 198 -15.66 14.09 -11.79
C ASP A 198 -14.17 14.25 -11.47
N GLY A 199 -13.28 13.63 -12.27
CA GLY A 199 -11.83 13.65 -12.10
C GLY A 199 -11.32 12.84 -10.90
N ARG A 200 -12.19 12.10 -10.19
CA ARG A 200 -11.80 11.36 -8.99
C ARG A 200 -11.03 10.08 -9.27
N TRP A 201 -11.24 9.47 -10.43
CA TRP A 201 -10.60 8.22 -10.84
C TRP A 201 -9.84 8.39 -12.15
N LEU A 202 -8.68 7.75 -12.20
CA LEU A 202 -7.81 7.72 -13.38
C LEU A 202 -7.74 6.29 -13.92
N TYR A 203 -7.98 6.12 -15.23
CA TYR A 203 -7.69 4.86 -15.89
C TYR A 203 -6.20 4.73 -16.14
N THR A 204 -5.61 3.69 -15.61
CA THR A 204 -4.16 3.52 -15.51
C THR A 204 -3.71 2.15 -15.98
N ILE A 205 -2.50 2.10 -16.53
CA ILE A 205 -1.74 0.86 -16.72
C ILE A 205 -0.55 0.91 -15.79
N THR A 206 -0.40 -0.15 -14.99
CA THR A 206 0.68 -0.38 -14.03
C THR A 206 1.55 -1.54 -14.53
N PRO A 207 2.66 -1.89 -13.86
CA PRO A 207 3.45 -3.04 -14.29
C PRO A 207 2.69 -4.37 -14.37
N LEU A 208 1.63 -4.57 -13.61
CA LEU A 208 0.96 -5.88 -13.50
C LEU A 208 -0.48 -5.90 -14.01
N SER A 209 -1.16 -4.76 -14.12
CA SER A 209 -2.57 -4.73 -14.50
C SER A 209 -3.01 -3.34 -14.99
N GLU A 210 -4.21 -3.27 -15.55
CA GLU A 210 -4.87 -2.03 -15.94
C GLU A 210 -6.20 -1.87 -15.21
N GLY A 211 -6.60 -0.63 -14.94
CA GLY A 211 -7.83 -0.32 -14.21
C GLY A 211 -7.82 1.10 -13.62
N TRP A 212 -8.73 1.34 -12.70
CA TRP A 212 -8.99 2.66 -12.14
C TRP A 212 -8.31 2.84 -10.78
N ILE A 213 -7.57 3.93 -10.63
CA ILE A 213 -6.92 4.35 -9.36
C ILE A 213 -7.44 5.73 -8.99
N LYS A 214 -7.59 6.01 -7.70
CA LYS A 214 -7.96 7.34 -7.20
C LYS A 214 -6.92 8.38 -7.60
N ALA A 215 -7.38 9.50 -8.16
CA ALA A 215 -6.52 10.57 -8.64
C ALA A 215 -5.67 11.21 -7.51
N GLU A 216 -6.20 11.24 -6.30
CA GLU A 216 -5.50 11.76 -5.12
C GLU A 216 -4.25 10.95 -4.72
N HIS A 217 -4.17 9.68 -5.12
CA HIS A 217 -3.06 8.78 -4.84
C HIS A 217 -1.98 8.77 -5.94
N VAL A 218 -2.09 9.67 -6.93
CA VAL A 218 -1.23 9.66 -8.12
C VAL A 218 -0.53 11.01 -8.28
N GLY A 219 0.80 11.00 -8.39
CA GLY A 219 1.61 12.17 -8.68
C GLY A 219 2.22 12.09 -10.08
N TYR A 220 1.90 13.03 -10.97
CA TYR A 220 2.43 13.08 -12.34
C TYR A 220 3.90 13.46 -12.35
N CYS A 221 4.67 12.80 -13.21
CA CYS A 221 6.10 13.07 -13.41
C CYS A 221 6.47 12.98 -14.89
N THR A 222 7.64 13.50 -15.23
CA THR A 222 8.22 13.27 -16.56
C THR A 222 8.83 11.86 -16.65
N ARG A 223 9.13 11.43 -17.87
CA ARG A 223 9.82 10.15 -18.13
C ARG A 223 11.19 10.12 -17.43
N GLU A 224 11.93 11.19 -17.52
CA GLU A 224 13.25 11.33 -16.91
C GLU A 224 13.16 11.22 -15.38
N GLN A 225 12.16 11.88 -14.78
CA GLN A 225 11.93 11.79 -13.32
C GLN A 225 11.58 10.37 -12.90
N MET A 226 10.70 9.68 -13.64
CA MET A 226 10.33 8.28 -13.37
C MET A 226 11.55 7.36 -13.48
N VAL A 227 12.28 7.43 -14.59
CA VAL A 227 13.48 6.60 -14.84
C VAL A 227 14.55 6.87 -13.78
N HIS A 228 14.77 8.15 -13.44
CA HIS A 228 15.71 8.52 -12.38
C HIS A 228 15.29 7.92 -11.03
N TYR A 229 14.01 8.01 -10.65
CA TYR A 229 13.52 7.45 -9.40
C TYR A 229 13.65 5.92 -9.34
N LEU A 230 13.30 5.23 -10.42
CA LEU A 230 13.32 3.77 -10.49
C LEU A 230 14.75 3.20 -10.51
N ASN A 231 15.74 3.95 -11.02
CA ASN A 231 17.13 3.50 -11.14
C ASN A 231 18.07 4.16 -10.12
N ALA A 232 17.54 5.02 -9.23
CA ALA A 232 18.40 5.74 -8.29
C ALA A 232 19.12 4.80 -7.33
N GLU A 233 20.39 5.10 -7.08
CA GLU A 233 21.30 4.42 -6.16
C GLU A 233 21.86 5.44 -5.14
N PRO A 234 22.11 5.06 -3.89
CA PRO A 234 21.72 3.79 -3.27
C PRO A 234 20.22 3.68 -3.04
N PHE A 235 19.72 2.46 -2.80
CA PHE A 235 18.33 2.21 -2.49
C PHE A 235 18.16 1.18 -1.36
N VAL A 236 16.96 1.16 -0.79
CA VAL A 236 16.50 0.13 0.15
C VAL A 236 15.29 -0.60 -0.38
N VAL A 237 15.13 -1.85 0.06
CA VAL A 237 13.95 -2.68 -0.20
C VAL A 237 13.33 -3.07 1.13
N THR A 238 12.03 -2.90 1.29
CA THR A 238 11.29 -3.31 2.49
C THR A 238 11.27 -4.84 2.61
N THR A 239 11.60 -5.35 3.79
CA THR A 239 11.66 -6.79 4.08
C THR A 239 10.59 -7.24 5.08
N GLY A 240 9.96 -6.31 5.80
CA GLY A 240 8.81 -6.61 6.65
C GLY A 240 7.50 -6.72 5.85
N SER A 241 6.54 -7.50 6.34
CA SER A 241 5.20 -7.59 5.73
C SER A 241 4.53 -6.22 5.63
N LYS A 242 4.73 -5.37 6.62
CA LYS A 242 4.39 -3.94 6.65
C LYS A 242 5.53 -3.20 7.32
N THR A 243 6.11 -2.25 6.62
CA THR A 243 7.20 -1.39 7.08
C THR A 243 6.67 0.02 7.25
N ASP A 244 6.69 0.55 8.45
CA ASP A 244 6.23 1.91 8.73
C ASP A 244 7.21 2.97 8.19
N LEU A 245 6.65 4.02 7.61
CA LEU A 245 7.36 5.17 7.05
C LEU A 245 6.99 6.42 7.84
N PHE A 246 8.00 7.20 8.23
CA PHE A 246 7.84 8.35 9.11
C PHE A 246 8.30 9.65 8.45
N LEU A 247 7.73 10.79 8.85
CA LEU A 247 8.10 12.12 8.35
C LEU A 247 9.21 12.79 9.18
N ASP A 248 9.69 12.12 10.21
CA ASP A 248 10.77 12.63 11.06
C ASP A 248 11.75 11.51 11.42
N GLN A 249 13.01 11.89 11.57
CA GLN A 249 14.10 10.96 11.91
C GLN A 249 13.94 10.31 13.29
N GLY A 250 13.15 10.92 14.18
CA GLY A 250 12.83 10.37 15.50
C GLY A 250 11.74 9.29 15.45
N LEU A 251 11.22 8.93 14.27
CA LEU A 251 10.22 7.89 14.03
C LEU A 251 8.93 8.09 14.87
N ARG A 252 8.48 9.34 15.02
CA ARG A 252 7.29 9.70 15.81
C ARG A 252 6.09 10.11 14.96
N ARG A 253 6.34 10.70 13.79
CA ARG A 253 5.30 11.17 12.88
C ARG A 253 5.08 10.13 11.79
N HIS A 254 4.25 9.13 12.09
CA HIS A 254 3.86 8.13 11.09
C HIS A 254 3.23 8.79 9.86
N HIS A 255 3.60 8.35 8.68
CA HIS A 255 3.07 8.81 7.39
C HIS A 255 2.23 7.74 6.72
N ALA A 256 2.82 6.58 6.51
CA ALA A 256 2.24 5.47 5.78
C ALA A 256 2.99 4.18 6.13
N TYR A 257 2.54 3.07 5.58
CA TYR A 257 3.34 1.86 5.53
C TYR A 257 3.58 1.44 4.08
N ALA A 258 4.65 0.69 3.86
CA ALA A 258 4.96 0.00 2.62
C ALA A 258 4.99 -1.50 2.86
N ARG A 259 4.45 -2.29 1.94
CA ARG A 259 4.50 -3.74 2.01
C ARG A 259 5.88 -4.25 1.60
N MET A 260 6.15 -5.52 1.85
CA MET A 260 7.36 -6.20 1.45
C MET A 260 7.65 -6.03 -0.04
N GLY A 261 8.92 -5.78 -0.38
CA GLY A 261 9.38 -5.65 -1.76
C GLY A 261 9.32 -4.24 -2.34
N CYS A 262 8.84 -3.23 -1.58
CA CYS A 262 8.91 -1.84 -2.04
C CYS A 262 10.33 -1.34 -2.08
N ARG A 263 10.73 -0.78 -3.24
CA ARG A 263 12.05 -0.18 -3.47
C ARG A 263 11.97 1.33 -3.35
N PHE A 264 12.86 1.91 -2.54
CA PHE A 264 12.98 3.35 -2.38
C PHE A 264 14.43 3.80 -2.56
N PRO A 265 14.71 4.86 -3.35
CA PRO A 265 15.99 5.54 -3.27
C PRO A 265 16.27 5.94 -1.82
N SER A 266 17.51 5.86 -1.38
CA SER A 266 17.83 6.07 0.03
C SER A 266 19.05 6.93 0.24
N ARG A 267 19.14 7.53 1.43
CA ARG A 267 20.31 8.25 1.92
C ARG A 267 20.64 7.77 3.34
N ASP A 268 21.90 7.82 3.67
CA ASP A 268 22.34 7.56 5.04
C ASP A 268 22.06 8.81 5.89
N THR A 269 21.44 8.63 7.04
CA THR A 269 21.12 9.73 7.96
C THR A 269 22.26 10.07 8.89
N GLY A 270 23.31 9.24 8.95
CA GLY A 270 24.33 9.28 9.99
C GLY A 270 23.84 8.85 11.37
N SER A 271 22.55 8.54 11.54
CA SER A 271 22.00 8.02 12.79
C SER A 271 21.90 6.50 12.74
N PRO A 272 22.46 5.80 13.72
CA PRO A 272 22.34 4.35 13.77
C PRO A 272 20.88 3.90 13.82
N GLY A 273 20.54 2.92 13.00
CA GLY A 273 19.21 2.29 13.00
C GLY A 273 18.12 2.99 12.20
N VAL A 274 18.40 4.16 11.58
CA VAL A 274 17.42 4.91 10.78
C VAL A 274 17.99 5.22 9.40
N ILE A 275 17.20 4.99 8.36
CA ILE A 275 17.55 5.28 6.96
C ILE A 275 16.54 6.31 6.42
N GLU A 276 17.00 7.28 5.64
CA GLU A 276 16.14 8.16 4.86
C GLU A 276 15.80 7.49 3.53
N ALA A 277 14.50 7.28 3.28
CA ALA A 277 13.95 6.83 2.01
C ALA A 277 13.32 8.01 1.27
N LEU A 278 13.55 8.14 -0.04
CA LEU A 278 12.93 9.17 -0.85
C LEU A 278 11.59 8.65 -1.39
N LEU A 279 10.51 9.29 -0.97
CA LEU A 279 9.16 8.93 -1.37
C LEU A 279 8.54 9.96 -2.32
N PRO A 280 7.73 9.52 -3.29
CA PRO A 280 6.91 10.42 -4.08
C PRO A 280 5.74 10.95 -3.26
N PHE A 281 5.56 12.26 -3.27
CA PHE A 281 4.41 12.98 -2.72
C PHE A 281 3.68 13.69 -3.86
N ARG A 282 2.36 13.80 -3.75
CA ARG A 282 1.56 14.61 -4.66
C ARG A 282 1.47 16.04 -4.11
N ASN A 283 1.81 17.04 -4.95
CA ASN A 283 1.60 18.45 -4.61
C ASN A 283 0.19 18.93 -5.02
N GLU A 284 -0.15 20.17 -4.72
CA GLU A 284 -1.45 20.78 -5.03
C GLU A 284 -1.76 20.81 -6.54
N GLU A 285 -0.72 20.89 -7.39
CA GLU A 285 -0.85 20.82 -8.84
C GLU A 285 -0.99 19.39 -9.38
N GLY A 286 -0.98 18.38 -8.52
CA GLY A 286 -1.04 16.98 -8.91
C GLY A 286 0.30 16.40 -9.39
N LYS A 287 1.41 17.13 -9.26
CA LYS A 287 2.74 16.68 -9.65
C LYS A 287 3.42 15.88 -8.55
N CYS A 288 4.27 14.95 -8.95
CA CYS A 288 5.13 14.20 -8.06
C CYS A 288 6.29 15.07 -7.56
N VAL A 289 6.51 15.10 -6.24
CA VAL A 289 7.64 15.72 -5.59
C VAL A 289 8.28 14.70 -4.66
N LEU A 290 9.58 14.43 -4.82
CA LEU A 290 10.30 13.52 -3.94
C LEU A 290 10.65 14.22 -2.62
N LYS A 291 10.31 13.58 -1.50
CA LYS A 291 10.65 14.04 -0.15
C LYS A 291 11.23 12.92 0.68
N GLY A 292 12.11 13.26 1.63
CA GLY A 292 12.63 12.31 2.60
C GLY A 292 11.55 11.82 3.55
N ALA A 293 11.57 10.52 3.79
CA ALA A 293 10.86 9.85 4.87
C ALA A 293 11.82 8.88 5.54
N PHE A 294 11.52 8.46 6.74
CA PHE A 294 12.44 7.70 7.57
C PHE A 294 11.88 6.31 7.88
N VAL A 295 12.77 5.33 7.87
CA VAL A 295 12.43 3.92 8.11
C VAL A 295 13.44 3.29 9.06
N MET A 296 13.01 2.33 9.86
CA MET A 296 13.91 1.53 10.70
C MET A 296 14.79 0.65 9.82
N ALA A 297 16.11 0.73 10.03
CA ALA A 297 17.09 -0.03 9.25
C ALA A 297 16.87 -1.55 9.32
N GLY A 298 16.34 -2.07 10.43
CA GLY A 298 16.03 -3.49 10.58
C GLY A 298 14.81 -3.98 9.79
N GLN A 299 14.04 -3.07 9.16
CA GLN A 299 12.87 -3.42 8.35
C GLN A 299 13.13 -3.31 6.84
N VAL A 300 14.35 -3.03 6.46
CA VAL A 300 14.76 -2.88 5.06
C VAL A 300 16.10 -3.56 4.80
N SER A 301 16.31 -3.97 3.54
CA SER A 301 17.62 -4.38 3.03
C SER A 301 18.23 -3.23 2.25
N ARG A 302 19.53 -2.98 2.38
CA ARG A 302 20.30 -2.12 1.46
C ARG A 302 20.55 -2.88 0.17
N GLY A 303 19.88 -2.49 -0.90
CA GLY A 303 19.82 -3.26 -2.13
C GLY A 303 18.92 -4.49 -2.04
N TYR A 304 18.91 -5.30 -3.09
CA TYR A 304 18.15 -6.55 -3.11
C TYR A 304 18.82 -7.62 -2.26
N LEU A 305 18.00 -8.46 -1.62
CA LEU A 305 18.49 -9.65 -0.93
C LEU A 305 19.06 -10.66 -1.96
N PRO A 306 20.07 -11.44 -1.59
CA PRO A 306 20.52 -12.57 -2.40
C PRO A 306 19.36 -13.53 -2.69
N TYR A 307 19.24 -14.03 -3.92
CA TYR A 307 18.19 -14.97 -4.28
C TYR A 307 18.60 -16.40 -3.89
N THR A 308 18.37 -16.75 -2.62
CA THR A 308 18.72 -18.04 -2.03
C THR A 308 17.49 -18.70 -1.40
N PRO A 309 17.46 -20.04 -1.21
CA PRO A 309 16.38 -20.68 -0.46
C PRO A 309 16.15 -20.07 0.92
N ARG A 310 17.23 -19.73 1.66
CA ARG A 310 17.11 -19.07 2.97
C ARG A 310 16.35 -17.74 2.88
N THR A 311 16.73 -16.85 1.96
CA THR A 311 16.07 -15.54 1.85
C THR A 311 14.64 -15.68 1.37
N ILE A 312 14.35 -16.61 0.45
CA ILE A 312 12.98 -16.92 -0.02
C ILE A 312 12.12 -17.39 1.15
N ILE A 313 12.62 -18.36 1.94
CA ILE A 313 11.91 -18.90 3.11
C ILE A 313 11.67 -17.79 4.15
N LEU A 314 12.69 -17.00 4.48
CA LEU A 314 12.55 -15.90 5.47
C LEU A 314 11.53 -14.85 5.03
N GLN A 315 11.36 -14.60 3.72
CA GLN A 315 10.38 -13.65 3.22
C GLN A 315 8.97 -14.27 3.08
N ALA A 316 8.83 -15.59 3.18
CA ALA A 316 7.54 -16.27 3.15
C ALA A 316 6.84 -16.32 4.53
N PHE A 317 7.59 -16.12 5.61
CA PHE A 317 7.14 -16.12 7.00
C PHE A 317 7.14 -14.71 7.62
#